data_26dbd65a93b346f0804d2155987c617d
#
_entry.id   26dbd65a93b346f0804d2155987c617d
#
_cell.length_a   1.000
_cell.length_b   1.000
_cell.length_c   1.000
_cell.angle_alpha   90.00
_cell.angle_beta   90.00
_cell.angle_gamma   90.00
#
_symmetry.space_group_name_H-M   'P 1'
#
loop_
_entity.id
_entity.type
_entity.pdbx_description
1 polymer ?
#
loop_
_entity_poly.entity_id
_entity_poly.type
_entity_poly.pdbx_seq_one_letter_code
_entity_poly.pdbx_strand_id
1 'polypeptide(L)'
;WLILLLVIMATMSDCYGYRALEDFARRHHQALLENLDLPPMGFPSDSTFRRVMMSIDFTQLAQVLTNWIRDAVPTQEGDWLGVDGKSIKGTVNNYAQAYQDFVSVVSVFSSRCGVALALEQFRNKESSEIDVVQLLLANLGIEGVILSFDALHCQKKL
;
A
#
# COMPACT_ATOMS: atom_id res chain seq x y z
N TRP A 1 -7.17 -12.98 -9.36
CA TRP A 1 -7.91 -11.75 -9.02
C TRP A 1 -8.76 -11.91 -7.76
N LEU A 2 -9.54 -12.99 -7.63
CA LEU A 2 -10.48 -13.19 -6.52
C LEU A 2 -9.82 -13.10 -5.13
N ILE A 3 -8.65 -13.72 -4.95
CA ILE A 3 -7.93 -13.67 -3.67
C ILE A 3 -7.56 -12.23 -3.30
N LEU A 4 -7.09 -11.42 -4.26
CA LEU A 4 -6.77 -10.01 -4.01
C LEU A 4 -8.01 -9.18 -3.67
N LEU A 5 -9.12 -9.42 -4.37
CA LEU A 5 -10.40 -8.78 -4.06
C LEU A 5 -10.85 -9.13 -2.63
N LEU A 6 -10.78 -10.41 -2.24
CA LEU A 6 -11.12 -10.84 -0.88
C LEU A 6 -10.22 -10.19 0.18
N VAL A 7 -8.92 -10.06 -0.08
CA VAL A 7 -7.99 -9.36 0.82
C VAL A 7 -8.40 -7.90 1.00
N ILE A 8 -8.71 -7.20 -0.09
CA ILE A 8 -9.16 -5.80 -0.05
C ILE A 8 -10.46 -5.69 0.76
N MET A 9 -11.49 -6.47 0.42
CA MET A 9 -12.78 -6.41 1.09
C MET A 9 -12.68 -6.75 2.58
N ALA A 10 -11.93 -7.78 2.93
CA ALA A 10 -11.72 -8.18 4.31
C ALA A 10 -10.95 -7.12 5.11
N THR A 11 -9.90 -6.53 4.53
CA THR A 11 -9.12 -5.47 5.17
C THR A 11 -9.97 -4.21 5.40
N MET A 12 -10.82 -3.84 4.45
CA MET A 12 -11.79 -2.75 4.60
C MET A 12 -12.86 -3.04 5.67
N SER A 13 -13.02 -4.32 6.04
CA SER A 13 -13.93 -4.79 7.10
C SER A 13 -13.19 -5.08 8.42
N ASP A 14 -12.03 -4.48 8.65
CA ASP A 14 -11.18 -4.66 9.84
C ASP A 14 -10.70 -6.11 10.08
N CYS A 15 -10.69 -6.94 9.05
CA CYS A 15 -10.18 -8.31 9.13
C CYS A 15 -8.70 -8.34 8.74
N TYR A 16 -7.81 -8.38 9.73
CA TYR A 16 -6.37 -8.41 9.52
C TYR A 16 -5.76 -9.77 9.84
N GLY A 17 -4.79 -10.20 9.01
CA GLY A 17 -4.12 -11.48 9.13
C GLY A 17 -4.85 -12.64 8.45
N TYR A 18 -4.10 -13.68 8.06
CA TYR A 18 -4.59 -14.72 7.15
C TYR A 18 -5.80 -15.50 7.66
N ARG A 19 -5.87 -15.77 8.98
CA ARG A 19 -7.04 -16.43 9.59
C ARG A 19 -8.28 -15.56 9.51
N ALA A 20 -8.16 -14.26 9.76
CA ALA A 20 -9.27 -13.34 9.66
C ALA A 20 -9.76 -13.19 8.21
N LEU A 21 -8.85 -13.25 7.22
CA LEU A 21 -9.20 -13.27 5.79
C LEU A 21 -10.01 -14.55 5.43
N GLU A 22 -9.59 -15.72 5.94
CA GLU A 22 -10.37 -16.96 5.76
C GLU A 22 -11.73 -16.88 6.42
N ASP A 23 -11.80 -16.40 7.66
CA ASP A 23 -13.07 -16.24 8.39
C ASP A 23 -14.01 -15.27 7.69
N PHE A 24 -13.50 -14.17 7.12
CA PHE A 24 -14.27 -13.24 6.30
C PHE A 24 -14.83 -13.94 5.06
N ALA A 25 -13.98 -14.61 4.28
CA ALA A 25 -14.39 -15.32 3.07
C ALA A 25 -15.43 -16.41 3.37
N ARG A 26 -15.25 -17.17 4.45
CA ARG A 26 -16.18 -18.23 4.88
C ARG A 26 -17.52 -17.63 5.33
N ARG A 27 -17.51 -16.55 6.10
CA ARG A 27 -18.72 -15.88 6.61
C ARG A 27 -19.59 -15.32 5.50
N HIS A 28 -18.95 -14.76 4.47
CA HIS A 28 -19.63 -14.12 3.35
C HIS A 28 -19.74 -15.01 2.10
N HIS A 29 -19.45 -16.32 2.24
CA HIS A 29 -19.34 -17.28 1.14
C HIS A 29 -20.53 -17.19 0.15
N GLN A 30 -21.74 -17.34 0.63
CA GLN A 30 -22.94 -17.37 -0.22
C GLN A 30 -23.14 -16.02 -0.94
N ALA A 31 -23.04 -14.91 -0.20
CA ALA A 31 -23.17 -13.58 -0.77
C ALA A 31 -22.09 -13.25 -1.82
N LEU A 32 -20.86 -13.74 -1.61
CA LEU A 32 -19.77 -13.55 -2.58
C LEU A 32 -20.01 -14.35 -3.86
N LEU A 33 -20.50 -15.59 -3.77
CA LEU A 33 -20.85 -16.38 -4.96
C LEU A 33 -21.95 -15.68 -5.77
N GLU A 34 -23.00 -15.22 -5.12
CA GLU A 34 -24.15 -14.59 -5.77
C GLU A 34 -23.80 -13.21 -6.38
N ASN A 35 -23.14 -12.33 -5.60
CA ASN A 35 -22.85 -10.97 -6.07
C ASN A 35 -21.73 -10.89 -7.11
N LEU A 36 -20.80 -11.87 -7.12
CA LEU A 36 -19.71 -11.92 -8.08
C LEU A 36 -20.00 -12.87 -9.25
N ASP A 37 -21.20 -13.45 -9.32
CA ASP A 37 -21.62 -14.43 -10.34
C ASP A 37 -20.59 -15.57 -10.49
N LEU A 38 -20.19 -16.14 -9.35
CA LEU A 38 -19.18 -17.20 -9.32
C LEU A 38 -19.84 -18.59 -9.32
N PRO A 39 -19.23 -19.58 -9.98
CA PRO A 39 -19.70 -20.94 -9.85
C PRO A 39 -19.55 -21.43 -8.40
N PRO A 40 -20.35 -22.44 -7.99
CA PRO A 40 -20.18 -23.05 -6.68
C PRO A 40 -18.75 -23.54 -6.48
N MET A 41 -18.02 -22.94 -5.55
CA MET A 41 -16.61 -23.23 -5.28
C MET A 41 -16.28 -22.99 -3.81
N GLY A 42 -15.22 -23.64 -3.33
CA GLY A 42 -14.66 -23.34 -2.02
C GLY A 42 -13.84 -22.06 -2.03
N PHE A 43 -13.79 -21.38 -0.88
CA PHE A 43 -12.96 -20.20 -0.72
C PHE A 43 -11.57 -20.52 -0.16
N PRO A 44 -10.58 -19.60 -0.36
CA PRO A 44 -9.20 -19.85 0.06
C PRO A 44 -9.09 -20.01 1.58
N SER A 45 -8.27 -20.96 2.01
CA SER A 45 -7.84 -21.11 3.40
C SER A 45 -6.77 -20.06 3.77
N ASP A 46 -6.49 -19.91 5.06
CA ASP A 46 -5.43 -19.04 5.59
C ASP A 46 -4.07 -19.31 4.95
N SER A 47 -3.72 -20.56 4.75
CA SER A 47 -2.47 -20.97 4.09
C SER A 47 -2.44 -20.58 2.59
N THR A 48 -3.58 -20.58 1.92
CA THR A 48 -3.68 -20.13 0.54
C THR A 48 -3.51 -18.62 0.45
N PHE A 49 -4.20 -17.85 1.31
CA PHE A 49 -3.98 -16.41 1.41
C PHE A 49 -2.51 -16.09 1.66
N ARG A 50 -1.89 -16.75 2.66
CA ARG A 50 -0.48 -16.55 2.98
C ARG A 50 0.42 -16.80 1.79
N ARG A 51 0.26 -17.93 1.09
CA ARG A 51 1.09 -18.30 -0.06
C ARG A 51 0.99 -17.28 -1.19
N VAL A 52 -0.22 -16.83 -1.53
CA VAL A 52 -0.43 -15.84 -2.58
C VAL A 52 0.16 -14.50 -2.17
N MET A 53 -0.13 -14.01 -0.96
CA MET A 53 0.38 -12.72 -0.49
C MET A 53 1.91 -12.68 -0.41
N MET A 54 2.56 -13.80 -0.08
CA MET A 54 4.02 -13.89 -0.08
C MET A 54 4.64 -13.95 -1.48
N SER A 55 3.86 -14.26 -2.52
CA SER A 55 4.34 -14.31 -3.92
C SER A 55 4.10 -13.01 -4.69
N ILE A 56 3.39 -12.05 -4.10
CA ILE A 56 3.11 -10.76 -4.76
C ILE A 56 4.37 -9.92 -4.77
N ASP A 57 4.70 -9.40 -5.94
CA ASP A 57 5.66 -8.33 -6.10
C ASP A 57 5.00 -7.00 -5.70
N PHE A 58 5.45 -6.45 -4.58
CA PHE A 58 4.90 -5.19 -4.04
C PHE A 58 5.12 -4.02 -5.00
N THR A 59 6.26 -3.95 -5.67
CA THR A 59 6.59 -2.87 -6.60
C THR A 59 5.61 -2.85 -7.78
N GLN A 60 5.35 -4.03 -8.35
CA GLN A 60 4.35 -4.15 -9.42
C GLN A 60 2.95 -3.80 -8.93
N LEU A 61 2.55 -4.28 -7.75
CA LEU A 61 1.25 -3.95 -7.16
C LEU A 61 1.10 -2.45 -6.92
N ALA A 62 2.11 -1.80 -6.34
CA ALA A 62 2.12 -0.36 -6.11
C ALA A 62 2.02 0.43 -7.43
N GLN A 63 2.71 -0.01 -8.47
CA GLN A 63 2.65 0.62 -9.78
C GLN A 63 1.27 0.50 -10.45
N VAL A 64 0.66 -0.69 -10.39
CA VAL A 64 -0.71 -0.90 -10.89
C VAL A 64 -1.70 -0.01 -10.15
N LEU A 65 -1.60 0.07 -8.82
CA LEU A 65 -2.44 0.93 -7.99
C LEU A 65 -2.25 2.41 -8.35
N THR A 66 -1.00 2.87 -8.48
CA THR A 66 -0.68 4.26 -8.84
C THR A 66 -1.26 4.63 -10.21
N ASN A 67 -1.12 3.76 -11.21
CA ASN A 67 -1.67 3.99 -12.54
C ASN A 67 -3.20 4.06 -12.51
N TRP A 68 -3.84 3.12 -11.82
CA TRP A 68 -5.30 3.10 -11.68
C TRP A 68 -5.83 4.35 -10.97
N ILE A 69 -5.19 4.78 -9.89
CA ILE A 69 -5.59 5.98 -9.14
C ILE A 69 -5.38 7.23 -9.99
N ARG A 70 -4.27 7.33 -10.73
CA ARG A 70 -4.00 8.47 -11.61
C ARG A 70 -5.12 8.68 -12.63
N ASP A 71 -5.65 7.61 -13.20
CA ASP A 71 -6.73 7.66 -14.17
C ASP A 71 -8.08 8.02 -13.50
N ALA A 72 -8.31 7.52 -12.27
CA ALA A 72 -9.55 7.73 -11.55
C ALA A 72 -9.62 9.07 -10.79
N VAL A 73 -8.46 9.59 -10.37
CA VAL A 73 -8.34 10.76 -9.49
C VAL A 73 -7.26 11.70 -10.02
N PRO A 74 -7.54 12.47 -11.08
CA PRO A 74 -6.59 13.43 -11.61
C PRO A 74 -6.29 14.52 -10.58
N THR A 75 -5.01 14.86 -10.44
CA THR A 75 -4.56 16.00 -9.64
C THR A 75 -4.93 17.32 -10.32
N GLN A 76 -5.21 18.35 -9.52
CA GLN A 76 -5.56 19.68 -9.96
C GLN A 76 -4.53 20.69 -9.45
N GLU A 77 -4.42 21.81 -10.14
CA GLU A 77 -3.60 22.92 -9.68
C GLU A 77 -4.05 23.40 -8.29
N GLY A 78 -3.11 23.54 -7.37
CA GLY A 78 -3.38 23.91 -5.98
C GLY A 78 -3.80 22.75 -5.07
N ASP A 79 -3.86 21.49 -5.56
CA ASP A 79 -4.12 20.34 -4.70
C ASP A 79 -3.07 20.21 -3.61
N TRP A 80 -3.52 19.90 -2.40
CA TRP A 80 -2.66 19.69 -1.25
C TRP A 80 -2.37 18.20 -1.07
N LEU A 81 -1.09 17.84 -1.17
CA LEU A 81 -0.61 16.49 -1.04
C LEU A 81 0.29 16.33 0.20
N GLY A 82 -0.07 15.39 1.08
CA GLY A 82 0.76 15.00 2.20
C GLY A 82 1.71 13.87 1.81
N VAL A 83 2.98 13.99 2.17
CA VAL A 83 3.98 12.92 1.98
C VAL A 83 4.41 12.43 3.34
N ASP A 84 4.25 11.12 3.60
CA ASP A 84 4.56 10.50 4.89
C ASP A 84 5.29 9.17 4.69
N GLY A 85 6.31 8.96 5.52
CA GLY A 85 7.08 7.73 5.58
C GLY A 85 6.75 6.92 6.82
N LYS A 86 6.44 5.63 6.66
CA LYS A 86 6.11 4.74 7.77
C LYS A 86 6.95 3.48 7.79
N SER A 87 7.68 3.27 8.89
CA SER A 87 8.42 2.04 9.12
C SER A 87 7.49 0.89 9.52
N ILE A 88 7.64 -0.25 8.86
CA ILE A 88 6.84 -1.45 9.14
C ILE A 88 7.55 -2.28 10.22
N LYS A 89 7.19 -2.06 11.47
CA LYS A 89 7.82 -2.71 12.64
C LYS A 89 7.91 -4.23 12.56
N GLY A 90 6.94 -4.89 11.92
CA GLY A 90 6.94 -6.36 11.75
C GLY A 90 8.02 -6.90 10.81
N THR A 91 8.74 -6.04 10.09
CA THR A 91 9.82 -6.42 9.16
C THR A 91 11.22 -6.23 9.74
N VAL A 92 11.33 -5.79 11.00
CA VAL A 92 12.62 -5.55 11.64
C VAL A 92 13.40 -6.85 11.78
N ASN A 93 14.57 -6.88 11.15
CA ASN A 93 15.58 -7.91 11.35
C ASN A 93 16.67 -7.39 12.30
N ASN A 94 17.31 -8.29 13.05
CA ASN A 94 18.42 -7.96 13.96
C ASN A 94 18.03 -7.00 15.09
N TYR A 95 16.94 -7.28 15.78
CA TYR A 95 16.37 -6.46 16.87
C TYR A 95 17.39 -6.07 17.97
N ALA A 96 18.40 -6.91 18.19
CA ALA A 96 19.42 -6.72 19.22
C ALA A 96 20.66 -5.91 18.75
N GLN A 97 20.71 -5.48 17.48
CA GLN A 97 21.84 -4.73 16.94
C GLN A 97 21.57 -3.23 16.92
N ALA A 98 22.64 -2.43 17.02
CA ALA A 98 22.56 -0.97 16.97
C ALA A 98 22.00 -0.44 15.63
N TYR A 99 22.10 -1.23 14.57
CA TYR A 99 21.55 -0.92 13.24
C TYR A 99 20.51 -1.97 12.86
N GLN A 100 19.25 -1.65 13.08
CA GLN A 100 18.11 -2.46 12.67
C GLN A 100 17.87 -2.32 11.17
N ASP A 101 17.58 -3.45 10.49
CA ASP A 101 17.14 -3.47 9.09
C ASP A 101 15.63 -3.67 9.06
N PHE A 102 14.93 -2.77 8.42
CA PHE A 102 13.47 -2.81 8.29
C PHE A 102 13.00 -2.21 6.97
N VAL A 103 11.78 -2.56 6.59
CA VAL A 103 11.10 -1.99 5.44
C VAL A 103 10.33 -0.75 5.88
N SER A 104 10.44 0.31 5.10
CA SER A 104 9.61 1.51 5.20
C SER A 104 8.77 1.66 3.93
N VAL A 105 7.64 2.33 4.06
CA VAL A 105 6.77 2.72 2.95
C VAL A 105 6.59 4.22 2.99
N VAL A 106 6.83 4.86 1.87
CA VAL A 106 6.47 6.27 1.63
C VAL A 106 5.15 6.30 0.88
N SER A 107 4.26 7.19 1.27
CA SER A 107 3.00 7.43 0.59
C SER A 107 2.82 8.91 0.24
N VAL A 108 2.21 9.16 -0.90
CA VAL A 108 1.72 10.48 -1.30
C VAL A 108 0.20 10.47 -1.21
N PHE A 109 -0.36 11.27 -0.32
CA PHE A 109 -1.79 11.29 0.00
C PHE A 109 -2.44 12.57 -0.48
N SER A 110 -3.56 12.47 -1.20
CA SER A 110 -4.37 13.62 -1.60
C SER A 110 -5.36 13.99 -0.50
N SER A 111 -5.21 15.18 0.05
CA SER A 111 -6.14 15.71 1.06
C SER A 111 -7.54 15.98 0.47
N ARG A 112 -7.61 16.35 -0.81
CA ARG A 112 -8.89 16.60 -1.50
C ARG A 112 -9.70 15.32 -1.72
N CYS A 113 -9.04 14.25 -2.16
CA CYS A 113 -9.72 13.01 -2.55
C CYS A 113 -9.74 11.97 -1.44
N GLY A 114 -8.94 12.12 -0.38
CA GLY A 114 -8.86 11.18 0.74
C GLY A 114 -8.20 9.86 0.38
N VAL A 115 -7.34 9.82 -0.63
CA VAL A 115 -6.69 8.59 -1.12
C VAL A 115 -5.18 8.76 -1.26
N ALA A 116 -4.45 7.66 -1.12
CA ALA A 116 -3.03 7.61 -1.46
C ALA A 116 -2.89 7.54 -2.99
N LEU A 117 -2.18 8.51 -3.57
CA LEU A 117 -1.93 8.59 -5.02
C LEU A 117 -0.79 7.68 -5.45
N ALA A 118 0.19 7.47 -4.59
CA ALA A 118 1.32 6.60 -4.85
C ALA A 118 1.91 6.04 -3.56
N LEU A 119 2.56 4.90 -3.70
CA LEU A 119 3.24 4.18 -2.62
C LEU A 119 4.58 3.68 -3.14
N GLU A 120 5.63 3.79 -2.33
CA GLU A 120 6.93 3.20 -2.61
C GLU A 120 7.48 2.54 -1.34
N GLN A 121 8.06 1.36 -1.47
CA GLN A 121 8.72 0.69 -0.36
C GLN A 121 10.22 0.73 -0.52
N PHE A 122 10.95 0.81 0.59
CA PHE A 122 12.40 0.75 0.61
C PHE A 122 12.92 0.11 1.89
N ARG A 123 14.17 -0.36 1.85
CA ARG A 123 14.90 -0.79 3.05
C ARG A 123 15.75 0.37 3.55
N ASN A 124 15.68 0.62 4.84
CA ASN A 124 16.40 1.73 5.49
C ASN A 124 17.93 1.67 5.34
N LYS A 125 18.48 0.50 5.00
CA LYS A 125 19.92 0.33 4.71
C LYS A 125 20.31 0.60 3.26
N GLU A 126 19.36 0.54 2.34
CA GLU A 126 19.61 0.65 0.90
C GLU A 126 19.36 2.07 0.39
N SER A 127 18.40 2.76 0.98
CA SER A 127 18.01 4.11 0.55
C SER A 127 17.58 4.96 1.74
N SER A 128 17.75 6.27 1.62
CA SER A 128 17.16 7.22 2.57
C SER A 128 15.71 7.53 2.18
N GLU A 129 14.89 7.89 3.15
CA GLU A 129 13.51 8.31 2.92
C GLU A 129 13.44 9.51 1.96
N ILE A 130 14.39 10.45 2.10
CA ILE A 130 14.47 11.65 1.25
C ILE A 130 14.68 11.28 -0.22
N ASP A 131 15.61 10.37 -0.52
CA ASP A 131 15.91 9.94 -1.89
C ASP A 131 14.70 9.23 -2.52
N VAL A 132 14.00 8.41 -1.73
CA VAL A 132 12.80 7.69 -2.17
C VAL A 132 11.65 8.65 -2.44
N VAL A 133 11.44 9.64 -1.58
CA VAL A 133 10.43 10.70 -1.77
C VAL A 133 10.70 11.48 -3.06
N GLN A 134 11.94 11.90 -3.30
CA GLN A 134 12.32 12.62 -4.51
C GLN A 134 12.03 11.80 -5.78
N LEU A 135 12.41 10.52 -5.77
CA LEU A 135 12.15 9.61 -6.89
C LEU A 135 10.65 9.39 -7.11
N LEU A 136 9.89 9.19 -6.03
CA LEU A 136 8.44 8.98 -6.09
C LEU A 136 7.72 10.19 -6.67
N LEU A 137 8.07 11.38 -6.24
CA LEU A 137 7.49 12.64 -6.75
C LEU A 137 7.87 12.88 -8.21
N ALA A 138 9.12 12.61 -8.60
CA ALA A 138 9.55 12.70 -9.99
C ALA A 138 8.78 11.75 -10.91
N ASN A 139 8.55 10.50 -10.44
CA ASN A 139 7.78 9.49 -11.20
C ASN A 139 6.30 9.83 -11.31
N LEU A 140 5.74 10.55 -10.35
CA LEU A 140 4.34 10.98 -10.41
C LEU A 140 4.10 12.05 -11.47
N GLY A 141 5.13 12.86 -11.81
CA GLY A 141 5.03 13.91 -12.83
C GLY A 141 3.94 14.94 -12.52
N ILE A 142 3.73 15.26 -11.24
CA ILE A 142 2.68 16.17 -10.78
C ILE A 142 3.22 17.58 -10.74
N GLU A 143 2.53 18.51 -11.33
CA GLU A 143 2.88 19.95 -11.34
C GLU A 143 1.76 20.78 -10.72
N GLY A 144 2.10 21.95 -10.21
CA GLY A 144 1.14 22.92 -9.68
C GLY A 144 0.49 22.53 -8.35
N VAL A 145 1.05 21.57 -7.61
CA VAL A 145 0.51 21.08 -6.33
C VAL A 145 1.29 21.64 -5.14
N ILE A 146 0.66 21.62 -3.97
CA ILE A 146 1.28 22.00 -2.69
C ILE A 146 1.68 20.72 -1.96
N LEU A 147 2.98 20.59 -1.65
CA LEU A 147 3.50 19.41 -0.93
C LEU A 147 3.68 19.75 0.55
N SER A 148 3.20 18.85 1.42
CA SER A 148 3.40 18.89 2.86
C SER A 148 4.23 17.68 3.31
N PHE A 149 5.30 17.95 4.06
CA PHE A 149 6.24 16.94 4.55
C PHE A 149 6.38 17.02 6.07
N ASP A 150 6.83 15.94 6.68
CA ASP A 150 7.35 15.95 8.03
C ASP A 150 8.64 16.82 8.12
N ALA A 151 8.95 17.32 9.33
CA ALA A 151 10.12 18.13 9.61
C ALA A 151 11.46 17.47 9.24
N LEU A 152 11.54 16.16 9.19
CA LEU A 152 12.71 15.41 8.72
C LEU A 152 13.13 15.75 7.29
N HIS A 153 12.17 16.18 6.46
CA HIS A 153 12.42 16.59 5.06
C HIS A 153 12.84 18.05 4.91
N CYS A 154 12.86 18.85 5.98
CA CYS A 154 13.31 20.25 5.97
C CYS A 154 14.85 20.38 5.87
N GLN A 155 15.53 19.47 5.18
CA GLN A 155 16.97 19.54 4.92
C GLN A 155 17.25 20.20 3.57
N LYS A 156 18.38 20.95 3.46
CA LYS A 156 18.79 21.70 2.26
C LYS A 156 18.96 20.90 0.96
N LYS A 157 18.54 19.65 0.89
CA LYS A 157 18.68 18.75 -0.26
C LYS A 157 17.38 18.49 -1.03
N LEU A 158 16.28 19.09 -0.63
CA LEU A 158 15.03 19.08 -1.39
C LEU A 158 14.97 20.23 -2.38
#